data_d1f03a4ca9bc2c08166418ea5a116172
#
_entry.id   d1f03a4ca9bc2c08166418ea5a116172
#
_cell.length_a   1.000
_cell.length_b   1.000
_cell.length_c   1.000
_cell.angle_alpha   90.00
_cell.angle_beta   90.00
_cell.angle_gamma   90.00
#
_symmetry.space_group_name_H-M   'P 1'
#
loop_
_entity.id
_entity.type
_entity.pdbx_description
1 polymer ?
#
loop_
_entity_poly.entity_id
_entity_poly.type
_entity_poly.pdbx_seq_one_letter_code
_entity_poly.pdbx_strand_id
1 'polypeptide(L)'
;MFIDGKDIFSMNDNELTVFRRKNIGFIFQSFNLIPELTVEQNIIFPVLLDYNQPDENYLEELLSILGLEERRNYLPNQLSGGQQQRVAIGRALITRPSLILADEPTGNLDSKNSSEVIRLLKDSSKKYEQTIIMITHSTSIAKSADRILKVSDGKVVDQSRNTNEKLS
;
A
#
# COMPACT_ATOMS: atom_id res chain seq x y z
N MET A 1 -16.15 -6.05 -12.51
CA MET A 1 -15.42 -5.10 -11.64
C MET A 1 -14.48 -4.30 -12.52
N PHE A 2 -14.56 -2.97 -12.44
CA PHE A 2 -13.76 -2.09 -13.27
C PHE A 2 -12.66 -1.42 -12.45
N ILE A 3 -11.43 -1.42 -12.97
CA ILE A 3 -10.29 -0.66 -12.45
C ILE A 3 -9.72 0.11 -13.65
N ASP A 4 -9.65 1.44 -13.56
CA ASP A 4 -9.24 2.33 -14.65
C ASP A 4 -9.97 2.05 -15.96
N GLY A 5 -11.29 1.85 -15.88
CA GLY A 5 -12.15 1.59 -17.05
C GLY A 5 -12.02 0.19 -17.65
N LYS A 6 -11.15 -0.68 -17.13
CA LYS A 6 -10.98 -2.06 -17.60
C LYS A 6 -11.76 -3.04 -16.74
N ASP A 7 -12.57 -3.91 -17.35
CA ASP A 7 -13.26 -4.97 -16.64
C ASP A 7 -12.31 -6.15 -16.39
N ILE A 8 -11.94 -6.35 -15.13
CA ILE A 8 -10.99 -7.41 -14.74
C ILE A 8 -11.59 -8.81 -14.85
N PHE A 9 -12.93 -8.95 -14.88
CA PHE A 9 -13.59 -10.26 -15.05
C PHE A 9 -13.63 -10.72 -16.50
N SER A 10 -13.37 -9.84 -17.47
CA SER A 10 -13.25 -10.20 -18.89
C SER A 10 -11.84 -10.67 -19.29
N MET A 11 -10.86 -10.53 -18.38
CA MET A 11 -9.46 -10.88 -18.63
C MET A 11 -9.25 -12.39 -18.44
N ASN A 12 -8.40 -12.98 -19.29
CA ASN A 12 -7.87 -14.31 -19.05
C ASN A 12 -6.80 -14.30 -17.92
N ASP A 13 -6.38 -15.47 -17.44
CA ASP A 13 -5.46 -15.58 -16.28
C ASP A 13 -4.13 -14.87 -16.50
N ASN A 14 -3.57 -14.93 -17.69
CA ASN A 14 -2.30 -14.26 -18.02
C ASN A 14 -2.47 -12.74 -18.03
N GLU A 15 -3.52 -12.24 -18.67
CA GLU A 15 -3.84 -10.82 -18.69
C GLU A 15 -4.10 -10.29 -17.28
N LEU A 16 -4.86 -11.04 -16.48
CA LEU A 16 -5.18 -10.67 -15.11
C LEU A 16 -3.92 -10.63 -14.23
N THR A 17 -3.00 -11.58 -14.42
CA THR A 17 -1.72 -11.62 -13.70
C THR A 17 -0.87 -10.38 -14.00
N VAL A 18 -0.73 -10.04 -15.28
CA VAL A 18 0.01 -8.84 -15.70
C VAL A 18 -0.69 -7.57 -15.21
N PHE A 19 -2.04 -7.52 -15.32
CA PHE A 19 -2.82 -6.40 -14.86
C PHE A 19 -2.64 -6.15 -13.36
N ARG A 20 -2.77 -7.20 -12.54
CA ARG A 20 -2.60 -7.10 -11.07
C ARG A 20 -1.24 -6.55 -10.70
N ARG A 21 -0.16 -7.09 -11.30
CA ARG A 21 1.20 -6.67 -11.01
C ARG A 21 1.45 -5.18 -11.30
N LYS A 22 0.80 -4.63 -12.33
CA LYS A 22 0.98 -3.23 -12.75
C LYS A 22 0.05 -2.24 -12.06
N ASN A 23 -1.18 -2.66 -11.74
CA ASN A 23 -2.24 -1.75 -11.35
C ASN A 23 -2.71 -1.92 -9.91
N ILE A 24 -2.25 -2.96 -9.20
CA ILE A 24 -2.66 -3.23 -7.82
C ILE A 24 -1.44 -3.39 -6.92
N GLY A 25 -1.32 -2.52 -5.92
CA GLY A 25 -0.37 -2.65 -4.83
C GLY A 25 -0.97 -3.45 -3.66
N PHE A 26 -0.20 -4.35 -3.06
CA PHE A 26 -0.64 -5.11 -1.89
C PHE A 26 0.21 -4.78 -0.66
N ILE A 27 -0.44 -4.51 0.46
CA ILE A 27 0.17 -4.29 1.77
C ILE A 27 -0.45 -5.28 2.74
N PHE A 28 0.36 -6.12 3.36
CA PHE A 28 -0.07 -7.16 4.29
C PHE A 28 0.34 -6.84 5.73
N GLN A 29 -0.39 -7.37 6.69
CA GLN A 29 -0.08 -7.28 8.11
C GLN A 29 1.32 -7.86 8.44
N SER A 30 1.70 -8.95 7.80
CA SER A 30 2.98 -9.66 8.03
C SER A 30 4.15 -9.13 7.21
N PHE A 31 4.03 -7.94 6.62
CA PHE A 31 5.02 -7.26 5.76
C PHE A 31 5.40 -8.06 4.50
N ASN A 32 5.58 -9.38 4.60
CA ASN A 32 5.94 -10.31 3.52
C ASN A 32 7.15 -9.83 2.70
N LEU A 33 8.17 -9.31 3.39
CA LEU A 33 9.43 -8.95 2.78
C LEU A 33 10.25 -10.20 2.45
N ILE A 34 11.04 -10.12 1.39
CA ILE A 34 11.99 -11.17 1.01
C ILE A 34 13.22 -10.99 1.90
N PRO A 35 13.56 -11.97 2.78
CA PRO A 35 14.58 -11.77 3.83
C PRO A 35 15.99 -11.55 3.29
N GLU A 36 16.29 -12.09 2.10
CA GLU A 36 17.60 -12.02 1.46
C GLU A 36 17.81 -10.74 0.64
N LEU A 37 16.76 -9.96 0.45
CA LEU A 37 16.80 -8.71 -0.30
C LEU A 37 16.89 -7.52 0.64
N THR A 38 17.69 -6.52 0.23
CA THR A 38 17.77 -5.24 0.94
C THR A 38 16.44 -4.47 0.89
N VAL A 39 16.34 -3.37 1.62
CA VAL A 39 15.21 -2.42 1.56
C VAL A 39 14.94 -2.02 0.12
N GLU A 40 15.95 -1.51 -0.57
CA GLU A 40 15.81 -1.09 -1.96
C GLU A 40 15.38 -2.23 -2.87
N GLN A 41 16.04 -3.38 -2.78
CA GLN A 41 15.72 -4.54 -3.59
C GLN A 41 14.29 -5.04 -3.35
N ASN A 42 13.80 -5.03 -2.10
CA ASN A 42 12.41 -5.35 -1.79
C ASN A 42 11.45 -4.36 -2.44
N ILE A 43 11.76 -3.06 -2.43
CA ILE A 43 10.91 -2.02 -3.02
C ILE A 43 10.83 -2.19 -4.53
N ILE A 44 11.97 -2.33 -5.23
CA ILE A 44 11.99 -2.39 -6.70
C ILE A 44 11.59 -3.75 -7.27
N PHE A 45 11.48 -4.78 -6.43
CA PHE A 45 11.23 -6.16 -6.87
C PHE A 45 10.03 -6.30 -7.85
N PRO A 46 8.87 -5.65 -7.64
CA PRO A 46 7.76 -5.74 -8.58
C PRO A 46 8.09 -5.21 -9.98
N VAL A 47 8.93 -4.19 -10.08
CA VAL A 47 9.36 -3.61 -11.36
C VAL A 47 10.27 -4.58 -12.11
N LEU A 48 11.18 -5.24 -11.38
CA LEU A 48 12.10 -6.23 -11.95
C LEU A 48 11.38 -7.47 -12.48
N LEU A 49 10.23 -7.85 -11.90
CA LEU A 49 9.40 -8.95 -12.40
C LEU A 49 8.81 -8.68 -13.79
N ASP A 50 8.73 -7.44 -14.21
CA ASP A 50 8.31 -7.02 -15.55
C ASP A 50 9.49 -6.82 -16.51
N TYR A 51 10.72 -7.22 -16.10
CA TYR A 51 11.96 -6.98 -16.85
C TYR A 51 12.22 -5.50 -17.15
N ASN A 52 11.64 -4.60 -16.32
CA ASN A 52 11.83 -3.15 -16.43
C ASN A 52 12.93 -2.69 -15.46
N GLN A 53 13.46 -1.51 -15.74
CA GLN A 53 14.31 -0.78 -14.80
C GLN A 53 13.44 0.14 -13.94
N PRO A 54 13.75 0.30 -12.64
CA PRO A 54 13.06 1.26 -11.80
C PRO A 54 13.34 2.69 -12.28
N ASP A 55 12.36 3.58 -12.08
CA ASP A 55 12.58 5.02 -12.20
C ASP A 55 13.36 5.47 -10.96
N GLU A 56 14.65 5.76 -11.12
CA GLU A 56 15.57 6.12 -10.03
C GLU A 56 15.10 7.36 -9.27
N ASN A 57 14.58 8.38 -9.97
CA ASN A 57 14.08 9.58 -9.32
C ASN A 57 12.87 9.27 -8.42
N TYR A 58 11.98 8.40 -8.89
CA TYR A 58 10.83 7.98 -8.12
C TYR A 58 11.21 7.08 -6.94
N LEU A 59 12.21 6.22 -7.10
CA LEU A 59 12.75 5.40 -6.02
C LEU A 59 13.35 6.27 -4.91
N GLU A 60 14.17 7.26 -5.25
CA GLU A 60 14.74 8.20 -4.28
C GLU A 60 13.63 8.99 -3.56
N GLU A 61 12.62 9.44 -4.30
CA GLU A 61 11.46 10.11 -3.72
C GLU A 61 10.72 9.21 -2.72
N LEU A 62 10.48 7.94 -3.07
CA LEU A 62 9.83 6.98 -2.17
C LEU A 62 10.68 6.71 -0.93
N LEU A 63 11.97 6.47 -1.07
CA LEU A 63 12.88 6.25 0.06
C LEU A 63 12.84 7.44 1.02
N SER A 64 12.84 8.66 0.49
CA SER A 64 12.79 9.89 1.29
C SER A 64 11.45 10.02 2.03
N ILE A 65 10.32 9.88 1.34
CA ILE A 65 8.98 9.96 1.95
C ILE A 65 8.80 8.90 3.06
N LEU A 66 9.38 7.71 2.85
CA LEU A 66 9.30 6.59 3.79
C LEU A 66 10.32 6.70 4.92
N GLY A 67 11.29 7.62 4.83
CA GLY A 67 12.40 7.78 5.80
C GLY A 67 13.30 6.54 5.84
N LEU A 68 13.63 5.99 4.67
CA LEU A 68 14.41 4.77 4.49
C LEU A 68 15.75 4.99 3.78
N GLU A 69 16.13 6.24 3.43
CA GLU A 69 17.32 6.60 2.67
C GLU A 69 18.61 5.98 3.26
N GLU A 70 18.83 6.19 4.55
CA GLU A 70 20.01 5.66 5.25
C GLU A 70 19.97 4.13 5.46
N ARG A 71 18.83 3.50 5.19
CA ARG A 71 18.62 2.07 5.39
C ARG A 71 18.42 1.28 4.10
N ARG A 72 18.64 1.93 2.95
CA ARG A 72 18.41 1.32 1.63
C ARG A 72 19.12 -0.03 1.45
N ASN A 73 20.29 -0.20 2.07
CA ASN A 73 21.10 -1.40 1.98
C ASN A 73 20.87 -2.38 3.15
N TYR A 74 19.96 -2.10 4.09
CA TYR A 74 19.68 -2.97 5.22
C TYR A 74 18.80 -4.14 4.79
N LEU A 75 19.00 -5.29 5.46
CA LEU A 75 18.14 -6.46 5.33
C LEU A 75 16.92 -6.32 6.27
N PRO A 76 15.80 -7.00 5.99
CA PRO A 76 14.60 -6.93 6.82
C PRO A 76 14.83 -7.22 8.30
N ASN A 77 15.72 -8.16 8.64
CA ASN A 77 16.04 -8.50 10.03
C ASN A 77 16.79 -7.41 10.82
N GLN A 78 17.30 -6.39 10.14
CA GLN A 78 17.98 -5.23 10.73
C GLN A 78 17.01 -4.05 10.99
N LEU A 79 15.72 -4.22 10.65
CA LEU A 79 14.70 -3.18 10.69
C LEU A 79 13.70 -3.41 11.83
N SER A 80 13.20 -2.31 12.42
CA SER A 80 12.03 -2.37 13.29
C SER A 80 10.77 -2.74 12.49
N GLY A 81 9.72 -3.25 13.17
CA GLY A 81 8.45 -3.58 12.53
C GLY A 81 7.85 -2.41 11.73
N GLY A 82 7.91 -1.18 12.27
CA GLY A 82 7.45 0.02 11.56
C GLY A 82 8.28 0.32 10.30
N GLN A 83 9.59 0.07 10.33
CA GLN A 83 10.45 0.22 9.15
C GLN A 83 10.16 -0.85 8.10
N GLN A 84 9.97 -2.12 8.52
CA GLN A 84 9.59 -3.20 7.62
C GLN A 84 8.25 -2.90 6.92
N GLN A 85 7.27 -2.35 7.66
CA GLN A 85 5.99 -1.93 7.07
C GLN A 85 6.17 -0.81 6.03
N ARG A 86 7.05 0.17 6.31
CA ARG A 86 7.36 1.21 5.32
C ARG A 86 8.00 0.65 4.05
N VAL A 87 8.86 -0.37 4.17
CA VAL A 87 9.40 -1.09 3.00
C VAL A 87 8.28 -1.77 2.21
N ALA A 88 7.34 -2.45 2.89
CA ALA A 88 6.20 -3.08 2.24
C ALA A 88 5.29 -2.05 1.52
N ILE A 89 5.13 -0.85 2.10
CA ILE A 89 4.42 0.27 1.45
C ILE A 89 5.18 0.73 0.21
N GLY A 90 6.50 0.94 0.30
CA GLY A 90 7.33 1.33 -0.84
C GLY A 90 7.22 0.33 -1.99
N ARG A 91 7.27 -0.96 -1.67
CA ARG A 91 7.08 -2.04 -2.65
C ARG A 91 5.70 -2.00 -3.31
N ALA A 92 4.66 -1.64 -2.56
CA ALA A 92 3.31 -1.52 -3.13
C ALA A 92 3.16 -0.27 -4.02
N LEU A 93 3.93 0.80 -3.76
CA LEU A 93 3.83 2.07 -4.46
C LEU A 93 4.70 2.15 -5.71
N ILE A 94 5.82 1.41 -5.78
CA ILE A 94 6.85 1.58 -6.82
C ILE A 94 6.32 1.43 -8.26
N THR A 95 5.29 0.64 -8.47
CA THR A 95 4.64 0.46 -9.78
C THR A 95 3.62 1.55 -10.09
N ARG A 96 3.45 2.54 -9.23
CA ARG A 96 2.40 3.59 -9.32
C ARG A 96 1.01 2.98 -9.58
N PRO A 97 0.56 2.03 -8.73
CA PRO A 97 -0.72 1.36 -8.96
C PRO A 97 -1.88 2.33 -8.78
N SER A 98 -2.97 2.14 -9.49
CA SER A 98 -4.21 2.90 -9.29
C SER A 98 -5.01 2.43 -8.07
N LEU A 99 -4.80 1.19 -7.64
CA LEU A 99 -5.47 0.61 -6.48
C LEU A 99 -4.45 0.01 -5.51
N ILE A 100 -4.59 0.34 -4.22
CA ILE A 100 -3.84 -0.29 -3.14
C ILE A 100 -4.82 -1.09 -2.27
N LEU A 101 -4.53 -2.36 -2.05
CA LEU A 101 -5.24 -3.25 -1.14
C LEU A 101 -4.39 -3.45 0.11
N ALA A 102 -4.86 -2.96 1.25
CA ALA A 102 -4.15 -3.04 2.53
C ALA A 102 -4.94 -3.91 3.51
N ASP A 103 -4.35 -5.02 3.92
CA ASP A 103 -4.92 -5.94 4.89
C ASP A 103 -4.22 -5.76 6.24
N GLU A 104 -4.94 -5.17 7.21
CA GLU A 104 -4.46 -4.85 8.55
C GLU A 104 -3.05 -4.20 8.56
N PRO A 105 -2.79 -3.13 7.78
CA PRO A 105 -1.44 -2.62 7.55
C PRO A 105 -0.74 -2.08 8.81
N THR A 106 -1.44 -2.03 9.94
CA THR A 106 -0.93 -1.56 11.22
C THR A 106 -1.09 -2.58 12.35
N GLY A 107 -1.57 -3.78 12.05
CA GLY A 107 -1.92 -4.79 13.06
C GLY A 107 -0.72 -5.25 13.93
N ASN A 108 0.49 -5.17 13.42
CA ASN A 108 1.72 -5.55 14.11
C ASN A 108 2.55 -4.33 14.62
N LEU A 109 1.96 -3.14 14.64
CA LEU A 109 2.64 -1.90 15.00
C LEU A 109 2.09 -1.29 16.30
N ASP A 110 2.95 -0.59 17.04
CA ASP A 110 2.53 0.27 18.12
C ASP A 110 1.72 1.49 17.61
N SER A 111 1.08 2.21 18.52
CA SER A 111 0.19 3.32 18.17
C SER A 111 0.89 4.45 17.41
N LYS A 112 2.16 4.73 17.72
CA LYS A 112 2.95 5.79 17.07
C LYS A 112 3.23 5.40 15.62
N ASN A 113 3.82 4.22 15.41
CA ASN A 113 4.12 3.71 14.07
C ASN A 113 2.85 3.54 13.23
N SER A 114 1.74 3.07 13.85
CA SER A 114 0.43 2.97 13.18
C SER A 114 -0.04 4.31 12.62
N SER A 115 0.03 5.36 13.43
CA SER A 115 -0.38 6.71 12.99
C SER A 115 0.47 7.24 11.85
N GLU A 116 1.79 6.99 11.90
CA GLU A 116 2.72 7.39 10.83
C GLU A 116 2.44 6.64 9.52
N VAL A 117 2.19 5.32 9.57
CA VAL A 117 1.85 4.50 8.40
C VAL A 117 0.54 4.97 7.75
N ILE A 118 -0.49 5.23 8.54
CA ILE A 118 -1.78 5.72 8.00
C ILE A 118 -1.61 7.08 7.34
N ARG A 119 -0.83 7.98 7.95
CA ARG A 119 -0.52 9.29 7.34
C ARG A 119 0.20 9.12 6.01
N LEU A 120 1.24 8.30 5.95
CA LEU A 120 1.99 8.00 4.73
C LEU A 120 1.07 7.48 3.60
N LEU A 121 0.19 6.54 3.91
CA LEU A 121 -0.77 6.01 2.94
C LEU A 121 -1.73 7.08 2.43
N LYS A 122 -2.23 7.96 3.30
CA LYS A 122 -3.09 9.07 2.91
C LYS A 122 -2.38 10.09 2.03
N ASP A 123 -1.16 10.47 2.41
CA ASP A 123 -0.37 11.45 1.68
C ASP A 123 0.00 10.89 0.29
N SER A 124 0.37 9.60 0.20
CA SER A 124 0.62 8.91 -1.07
C SER A 124 -0.62 8.89 -1.95
N SER A 125 -1.78 8.49 -1.39
CA SER A 125 -3.00 8.37 -2.18
C SER A 125 -3.41 9.70 -2.81
N LYS A 126 -3.25 10.80 -2.09
CA LYS A 126 -3.50 12.14 -2.60
C LYS A 126 -2.49 12.57 -3.66
N LYS A 127 -1.20 12.31 -3.39
CA LYS A 127 -0.11 12.72 -4.28
C LYS A 127 -0.15 12.01 -5.62
N TYR A 128 -0.50 10.72 -5.61
CA TYR A 128 -0.46 9.85 -6.80
C TYR A 128 -1.86 9.50 -7.31
N GLU A 129 -2.91 10.16 -6.80
CA GLU A 129 -4.31 9.95 -7.19
C GLU A 129 -4.77 8.48 -7.10
N GLN A 130 -4.34 7.78 -6.03
CA GLN A 130 -4.59 6.35 -5.85
C GLN A 130 -5.83 6.09 -4.99
N THR A 131 -6.53 5.01 -5.29
CA THR A 131 -7.58 4.48 -4.42
C THR A 131 -6.97 3.49 -3.44
N ILE A 132 -7.27 3.64 -2.14
CA ILE A 132 -6.87 2.68 -1.11
C ILE A 132 -8.10 1.98 -0.56
N ILE A 133 -8.12 0.65 -0.61
CA ILE A 133 -9.07 -0.18 0.11
C ILE A 133 -8.33 -0.83 1.26
N MET A 134 -8.75 -0.53 2.48
CA MET A 134 -8.11 -1.01 3.70
C MET A 134 -9.08 -1.86 4.52
N ILE A 135 -8.64 -3.04 4.94
CA ILE A 135 -9.32 -3.85 5.93
C ILE A 135 -8.68 -3.54 7.29
N THR A 136 -9.51 -3.25 8.30
CA THR A 136 -9.02 -3.02 9.66
C THR A 136 -10.11 -3.30 10.70
N HIS A 137 -9.68 -3.79 11.87
CA HIS A 137 -10.52 -3.91 13.07
C HIS A 137 -10.47 -2.66 13.95
N SER A 138 -9.57 -1.71 13.66
CA SER A 138 -9.41 -0.48 14.43
C SER A 138 -10.42 0.58 14.00
N THR A 139 -11.36 0.92 14.88
CA THR A 139 -12.35 1.98 14.66
C THR A 139 -11.70 3.36 14.51
N SER A 140 -10.57 3.61 15.17
CA SER A 140 -9.83 4.88 15.04
C SER A 140 -9.22 5.04 13.66
N ILE A 141 -8.65 3.97 13.11
CA ILE A 141 -8.11 3.95 11.75
C ILE A 141 -9.24 4.07 10.72
N ALA A 142 -10.32 3.31 10.87
CA ALA A 142 -11.47 3.37 9.98
C ALA A 142 -12.03 4.79 9.86
N LYS A 143 -12.12 5.55 10.96
CA LYS A 143 -12.54 6.96 10.95
C LYS A 143 -11.65 7.89 10.13
N SER A 144 -10.46 7.45 9.77
CA SER A 144 -9.56 8.24 8.94
C SER A 144 -9.82 8.10 7.43
N ALA A 145 -10.64 7.14 7.01
CA ALA A 145 -11.01 6.93 5.60
C ALA A 145 -12.13 7.87 5.15
N ASP A 146 -12.21 8.14 3.87
CA ASP A 146 -13.29 8.97 3.28
C ASP A 146 -14.63 8.22 3.30
N ARG A 147 -14.59 6.88 3.23
CA ARG A 147 -15.76 6.02 3.25
C ARG A 147 -15.48 4.77 4.07
N ILE A 148 -16.45 4.38 4.89
CA ILE A 148 -16.38 3.18 5.73
C ILE A 148 -17.49 2.21 5.29
N LEU A 149 -17.10 0.94 5.07
CA LEU A 149 -18.02 -0.16 4.83
C LEU A 149 -17.90 -1.15 6.00
N LYS A 150 -19.00 -1.41 6.69
CA LYS A 150 -19.06 -2.45 7.72
C LYS A 150 -19.54 -3.74 7.08
N VAL A 151 -18.76 -4.80 7.27
CA VAL A 151 -19.07 -6.15 6.75
C VAL A 151 -19.37 -7.08 7.91
N SER A 152 -20.47 -7.84 7.83
CA SER A 152 -20.80 -8.94 8.74
C SER A 152 -21.38 -10.08 7.94
N ASP A 153 -20.94 -11.30 8.24
CA ASP A 153 -21.39 -12.54 7.57
C ASP A 153 -21.35 -12.46 6.03
N GLY A 154 -20.26 -11.85 5.49
CA GLY A 154 -20.05 -11.70 4.06
C GLY A 154 -20.94 -10.66 3.37
N LYS A 155 -21.71 -9.87 4.14
CA LYS A 155 -22.59 -8.83 3.62
C LYS A 155 -22.18 -7.45 4.12
N VAL A 156 -22.33 -6.44 3.27
CA VAL A 156 -22.20 -5.05 3.69
C VAL A 156 -23.46 -4.68 4.47
N VAL A 157 -23.31 -4.39 5.77
CA VAL A 157 -24.43 -4.12 6.68
C VAL A 157 -24.57 -2.62 7.01
N ASP A 158 -23.52 -1.85 6.82
CA ASP A 158 -23.53 -0.41 7.06
C ASP A 158 -22.55 0.31 6.13
N GLN A 159 -22.88 1.55 5.78
CA GLN A 159 -22.05 2.39 4.94
C GLN A 159 -22.14 3.84 5.44
N SER A 160 -21.00 4.41 5.84
CA SER A 160 -20.88 5.82 6.21
C SER A 160 -19.83 6.54 5.35
N ARG A 161 -20.08 7.83 5.06
CA ARG A 161 -19.09 8.73 4.47
C ARG A 161 -18.63 9.70 5.55
N ASN A 162 -17.34 9.91 5.67
CA ASN A 162 -16.81 10.98 6.50
C ASN A 162 -16.97 12.30 5.72
N THR A 163 -18.04 13.02 5.97
CA THR A 163 -18.23 14.38 5.47
C THR A 163 -17.35 15.35 6.26
N ASN A 164 -16.05 15.26 6.10
CA ASN A 164 -15.11 16.30 6.52
C ASN A 164 -14.79 17.23 5.33
N GLU A 165 -15.79 17.62 4.56
CA GLU A 165 -15.71 18.85 3.79
C GLU A 165 -15.86 20.02 4.76
N LYS A 166 -14.75 20.48 5.31
CA LYS A 166 -14.68 21.86 5.77
C LYS A 166 -14.70 22.74 4.53
N LEU A 167 -15.86 23.33 4.31
CA LEU A 167 -16.00 24.57 3.57
C LEU A 167 -14.89 25.55 4.02
N SER A 168 -14.05 25.93 3.12
CA SER A 168 -13.24 27.14 3.21
C SER A 168 -13.12 27.73 1.83
#